data_122b3a3df09b8c039915a89d782127ea
#
_entry.id   122b3a3df09b8c039915a89d782127ea
#
_cell.length_a   1.000
_cell.length_b   1.000
_cell.length_c   1.000
_cell.angle_alpha   90.00
_cell.angle_beta   90.00
_cell.angle_gamma   90.00
#
_symmetry.space_group_name_H-M   'P 1'
#
loop_
_entity.id
_entity.type
_entity.pdbx_description
1 polymer ?
#
loop_
_entity_poly.entity_id
_entity_poly.type
_entity_poly.pdbx_seq_one_letter_code
_entity_poly.pdbx_strand_id
1 'polypeptide(L)'
;MYKRQVNNKTNQKLEWQGSLVSMELSPDGDIVACGSQDNSVHFWRRSTGMDAEMTGYPGKPSHLSFDDSGKLLATSGSERITVWSFIGNGPEGTMPGELCHHTEPISSLAFSNKGMLVASGSRDGSVVASFLKNDGNGDPVGAAFAGDLVGAISWRPDDCALAAVNAKGVVNVWEFKVRTNLFSKGFK
;
A
#
# COMPACT_ATOMS: atom_id res chain seq x y z
N MET A 1 22.69 -15.55 19.73
CA MET A 1 22.07 -15.82 18.42
C MET A 1 20.73 -16.54 18.68
N TYR A 2 19.60 -15.84 18.66
CA TYR A 2 18.28 -16.46 18.92
C TYR A 2 17.81 -17.15 17.63
N LYS A 3 17.82 -18.48 17.62
CA LYS A 3 17.12 -19.27 16.60
C LYS A 3 15.64 -19.30 16.99
N ARG A 4 14.79 -18.45 16.35
CA ARG A 4 13.34 -18.70 16.37
C ARG A 4 13.08 -19.98 15.58
N GLN A 5 12.66 -21.04 16.25
CA GLN A 5 12.16 -22.22 15.56
C GLN A 5 10.76 -21.91 15.04
N VAL A 6 10.57 -22.03 13.72
CA VAL A 6 9.23 -22.03 13.13
C VAL A 6 8.54 -23.31 13.57
N ASN A 7 7.48 -23.19 14.35
CA ASN A 7 6.71 -24.35 14.80
C ASN A 7 5.80 -24.82 13.67
N ASN A 8 6.16 -25.90 12.98
CA ASN A 8 5.42 -26.45 11.85
C ASN A 8 3.96 -26.87 12.14
N LYS A 9 3.53 -26.83 13.41
CA LYS A 9 2.16 -27.18 13.80
C LYS A 9 1.12 -26.08 13.56
N THR A 10 1.55 -24.88 13.14
CA THR A 10 0.67 -23.71 12.88
C THR A 10 0.69 -23.25 11.43
N ASN A 11 1.12 -24.10 10.51
CA ASN A 11 1.09 -23.75 9.08
C ASN A 11 -0.37 -23.75 8.58
N GLN A 12 -0.85 -22.58 8.16
CA GLN A 12 -2.13 -22.42 7.48
C GLN A 12 -1.87 -22.29 5.99
N LYS A 13 -2.45 -23.18 5.21
CA LYS A 13 -2.41 -23.11 3.75
C LYS A 13 -3.66 -22.38 3.27
N LEU A 14 -3.46 -21.32 2.51
CA LEU A 14 -4.50 -20.56 1.83
C LEU A 14 -4.39 -20.88 0.34
N GLU A 15 -5.47 -21.26 -0.30
CA GLU A 15 -5.46 -21.67 -1.71
C GLU A 15 -6.32 -20.73 -2.55
N TRP A 16 -5.83 -20.40 -3.73
CA TRP A 16 -6.53 -19.65 -4.76
C TRP A 16 -6.28 -20.31 -6.13
N GLN A 17 -7.28 -20.29 -7.00
CA GLN A 17 -7.18 -20.94 -8.30
C GLN A 17 -6.41 -20.13 -9.35
N GLY A 18 -6.11 -18.85 -9.06
CA GLY A 18 -5.41 -17.95 -9.94
C GLY A 18 -3.91 -17.90 -9.73
N SER A 19 -3.22 -17.16 -10.60
CA SER A 19 -1.79 -16.88 -10.49
C SER A 19 -1.56 -15.60 -9.70
N LEU A 20 -1.06 -15.73 -8.49
CA LEU A 20 -0.76 -14.60 -7.60
C LEU A 20 0.57 -13.95 -7.98
N VAL A 21 0.62 -12.62 -8.04
CA VAL A 21 1.79 -11.84 -8.48
C VAL A 21 2.37 -10.95 -7.39
N SER A 22 1.59 -10.66 -6.36
CA SER A 22 1.99 -9.84 -5.22
C SER A 22 1.28 -10.30 -3.96
N MET A 23 1.81 -9.95 -2.80
CA MET A 23 1.21 -10.30 -1.52
C MET A 23 1.55 -9.23 -0.48
N GLU A 24 0.61 -8.97 0.42
CA GLU A 24 0.80 -8.16 1.61
C GLU A 24 0.06 -8.80 2.78
N LEU A 25 0.66 -8.72 3.97
CA LEU A 25 0.09 -9.19 5.22
C LEU A 25 -0.27 -7.98 6.09
N SER A 26 -1.49 -7.93 6.62
CA SER A 26 -1.87 -6.87 7.56
C SER A 26 -0.96 -6.87 8.80
N PRO A 27 -0.75 -5.72 9.48
CA PRO A 27 0.14 -5.63 10.63
C PRO A 27 -0.19 -6.58 11.78
N ASP A 28 -1.47 -6.89 11.98
CA ASP A 28 -1.94 -7.88 12.96
C ASP A 28 -1.82 -9.34 12.48
N GLY A 29 -1.50 -9.54 11.20
CA GLY A 29 -1.37 -10.85 10.56
C GLY A 29 -2.69 -11.55 10.29
N ASP A 30 -3.84 -10.88 10.42
CA ASP A 30 -5.15 -11.49 10.19
C ASP A 30 -5.57 -11.51 8.72
N ILE A 31 -5.21 -10.47 7.94
CA ILE A 31 -5.56 -10.36 6.53
C ILE A 31 -4.34 -10.64 5.67
N VAL A 32 -4.47 -11.58 4.75
CA VAL A 32 -3.51 -11.82 3.66
C VAL A 32 -4.17 -11.34 2.37
N ALA A 33 -3.62 -10.33 1.71
CA ALA A 33 -4.09 -9.82 0.44
C ALA A 33 -3.08 -10.16 -0.67
N CYS A 34 -3.58 -10.64 -1.81
CA CYS A 34 -2.75 -11.02 -2.95
C CYS A 34 -3.31 -10.41 -4.23
N GLY A 35 -2.44 -9.72 -4.99
CA GLY A 35 -2.76 -9.34 -6.36
C GLY A 35 -2.65 -10.53 -7.30
N SER A 36 -3.57 -10.62 -8.25
CA SER A 36 -3.66 -11.72 -9.21
C SER A 36 -3.41 -11.26 -10.66
N GLN A 37 -3.06 -12.20 -11.54
CA GLN A 37 -2.84 -11.93 -12.96
C GLN A 37 -4.12 -11.60 -13.74
N ASP A 38 -5.27 -11.92 -13.20
CA ASP A 38 -6.60 -11.63 -13.77
C ASP A 38 -7.10 -10.21 -13.43
N ASN A 39 -6.21 -9.34 -12.93
CA ASN A 39 -6.52 -7.96 -12.53
C ASN A 39 -7.49 -7.88 -11.34
N SER A 40 -7.34 -8.77 -10.37
CA SER A 40 -8.06 -8.75 -9.11
C SER A 40 -7.13 -8.73 -7.91
N VAL A 41 -7.66 -8.42 -6.74
CA VAL A 41 -7.01 -8.65 -5.45
C VAL A 41 -7.87 -9.61 -4.67
N HIS A 42 -7.31 -10.77 -4.36
CA HIS A 42 -7.94 -11.75 -3.48
C HIS A 42 -7.42 -11.60 -2.06
N PHE A 43 -8.29 -11.69 -1.06
CA PHE A 43 -7.85 -11.64 0.33
C PHE A 43 -8.53 -12.71 1.19
N TRP A 44 -7.81 -13.13 2.23
CA TRP A 44 -8.28 -14.04 3.26
C TRP A 44 -8.22 -13.36 4.62
N ARG A 45 -9.29 -13.52 5.40
CA ARG A 45 -9.30 -13.22 6.83
C ARG A 45 -9.04 -14.49 7.63
N ARG A 46 -7.85 -14.62 8.17
CA ARG A 46 -7.36 -15.86 8.79
C ARG A 46 -8.13 -16.27 10.04
N SER A 47 -8.62 -15.30 10.83
CA SER A 47 -9.39 -15.54 12.07
C SER A 47 -10.77 -16.17 11.81
N THR A 48 -11.39 -15.85 10.68
CA THR A 48 -12.75 -16.32 10.35
C THR A 48 -12.76 -17.39 9.26
N GLY A 49 -11.67 -17.52 8.49
CA GLY A 49 -11.62 -18.31 7.27
C GLY A 49 -12.38 -17.70 6.08
N MET A 50 -12.86 -16.47 6.21
CA MET A 50 -13.54 -15.75 5.14
C MET A 50 -12.51 -15.37 4.06
N ASP A 51 -12.91 -15.48 2.80
CA ASP A 51 -12.18 -14.96 1.66
C ASP A 51 -13.11 -14.19 0.73
N ALA A 52 -12.57 -13.22 0.02
CA ALA A 52 -13.30 -12.44 -0.97
C ALA A 52 -12.34 -11.82 -2.00
N GLU A 53 -12.92 -11.28 -3.06
CA GLU A 53 -12.22 -10.73 -4.19
C GLU A 53 -12.62 -9.28 -4.46
N MET A 54 -11.62 -8.46 -4.73
CA MET A 54 -11.76 -7.06 -5.17
C MET A 54 -11.41 -6.99 -6.66
N THR A 55 -12.36 -6.59 -7.49
CA THR A 55 -12.24 -6.55 -8.96
C THR A 55 -12.32 -5.12 -9.50
N GLY A 56 -12.19 -4.97 -10.82
CA GLY A 56 -12.31 -3.68 -11.50
C GLY A 56 -11.00 -2.96 -11.74
N TYR A 57 -9.87 -3.62 -11.51
CA TYR A 57 -8.56 -3.03 -11.81
C TYR A 57 -8.29 -3.01 -13.32
N PRO A 58 -7.77 -1.88 -13.87
CA PRO A 58 -7.39 -1.81 -15.28
C PRO A 58 -6.15 -2.63 -15.63
N GLY A 59 -5.36 -3.02 -14.63
CA GLY A 59 -4.16 -3.83 -14.78
C GLY A 59 -3.84 -4.62 -13.52
N LYS A 60 -2.76 -5.42 -13.57
CA LYS A 60 -2.38 -6.32 -12.46
C LYS A 60 -1.99 -5.54 -11.22
N PRO A 61 -2.60 -5.82 -10.04
CA PRO A 61 -2.21 -5.24 -8.76
C PRO A 61 -0.86 -5.82 -8.31
N SER A 62 0.24 -5.21 -8.77
CA SER A 62 1.61 -5.71 -8.51
C SER A 62 2.20 -5.18 -7.21
N HIS A 63 1.63 -4.12 -6.63
CA HIS A 63 2.10 -3.50 -5.40
C HIS A 63 0.93 -3.29 -4.47
N LEU A 64 1.06 -3.78 -3.26
CA LEU A 64 0.11 -3.68 -2.17
C LEU A 64 0.84 -3.13 -0.95
N SER A 65 0.15 -2.35 -0.12
CA SER A 65 0.65 -1.93 1.17
C SER A 65 -0.50 -1.67 2.13
N PHE A 66 -0.44 -2.22 3.35
CA PHE A 66 -1.34 -1.87 4.44
C PHE A 66 -0.83 -0.64 5.21
N ASP A 67 -1.76 0.15 5.74
CA ASP A 67 -1.45 1.13 6.78
C ASP A 67 -1.08 0.42 8.10
N ASP A 68 -0.49 1.15 9.05
CA ASP A 68 -0.02 0.61 10.33
C ASP A 68 -1.14 0.04 11.21
N SER A 69 -2.38 0.45 11.00
CA SER A 69 -3.55 -0.06 11.70
C SER A 69 -4.20 -1.27 11.03
N GLY A 70 -3.81 -1.63 9.79
CA GLY A 70 -4.43 -2.68 9.00
C GLY A 70 -5.84 -2.36 8.50
N LYS A 71 -6.25 -1.10 8.58
CA LYS A 71 -7.61 -0.66 8.19
C LYS A 71 -7.72 -0.22 6.75
N LEU A 72 -6.62 0.20 6.14
CA LEU A 72 -6.56 0.60 4.75
C LEU A 72 -5.54 -0.24 4.00
N LEU A 73 -5.92 -0.70 2.81
CA LEU A 73 -5.02 -1.36 1.86
C LEU A 73 -4.95 -0.51 0.60
N ALA A 74 -3.77 0.04 0.33
CA ALA A 74 -3.47 0.67 -0.95
C ALA A 74 -2.97 -0.39 -1.93
N THR A 75 -3.47 -0.33 -3.17
CA THR A 75 -3.13 -1.26 -4.25
C THR A 75 -2.85 -0.50 -5.52
N SER A 76 -1.91 -0.99 -6.34
CA SER A 76 -1.69 -0.51 -7.70
C SER A 76 -2.46 -1.38 -8.70
N GLY A 77 -2.81 -0.86 -9.82
CA GLY A 77 -3.43 -1.63 -10.91
C GLY A 77 -3.17 -0.99 -12.27
N SER A 78 -2.60 0.18 -12.30
CA SER A 78 -2.13 0.96 -13.43
C SER A 78 -1.47 2.23 -12.92
N GLU A 79 -1.82 3.43 -13.46
CA GLU A 79 -1.38 4.75 -13.02
C GLU A 79 -2.12 5.27 -11.76
N ARG A 80 -3.14 4.53 -11.27
CA ARG A 80 -3.96 4.90 -10.11
C ARG A 80 -3.65 4.02 -8.91
N ILE A 81 -3.74 4.61 -7.72
CA ILE A 81 -3.80 3.87 -6.47
C ILE A 81 -5.27 3.69 -6.12
N THR A 82 -5.66 2.46 -5.85
CA THR A 82 -6.98 2.11 -5.30
C THR A 82 -6.81 1.81 -3.82
N VAL A 83 -7.59 2.45 -2.96
CA VAL A 83 -7.49 2.30 -1.50
C VAL A 83 -8.77 1.68 -0.97
N TRP A 84 -8.64 0.50 -0.40
CA TRP A 84 -9.74 -0.26 0.19
C TRP A 84 -9.78 -0.13 1.70
N SER A 85 -10.99 0.03 2.24
CA SER A 85 -11.22 0.06 3.68
C SER A 85 -11.54 -1.34 4.21
N PHE A 86 -10.77 -1.78 5.19
CA PHE A 86 -11.00 -3.00 5.96
C PHE A 86 -11.65 -2.73 7.33
N ILE A 87 -12.21 -1.52 7.52
CA ILE A 87 -12.96 -1.16 8.72
C ILE A 87 -14.27 -1.97 8.76
N GLY A 88 -14.61 -2.52 9.92
CA GLY A 88 -15.82 -3.34 10.09
C GLY A 88 -15.74 -4.68 9.37
N ASN A 89 -16.66 -4.96 8.46
CA ASN A 89 -16.72 -6.24 7.74
C ASN A 89 -15.72 -6.33 6.58
N GLY A 90 -15.00 -5.25 6.28
CA GLY A 90 -14.02 -5.21 5.18
C GLY A 90 -14.58 -4.55 3.92
N PRO A 91 -13.90 -4.72 2.78
CA PRO A 91 -14.19 -3.99 1.53
C PRO A 91 -15.46 -4.46 0.80
N GLU A 92 -16.03 -5.59 1.17
CA GLU A 92 -17.19 -6.16 0.48
C GLU A 92 -18.39 -5.18 0.50
N GLY A 93 -18.95 -4.90 -0.69
CA GLY A 93 -20.07 -3.98 -0.86
C GLY A 93 -19.71 -2.50 -0.68
N THR A 94 -18.43 -2.16 -0.57
CA THR A 94 -17.94 -0.77 -0.46
C THR A 94 -17.33 -0.28 -1.77
N MET A 95 -17.21 1.03 -1.90
CA MET A 95 -16.45 1.67 -3.00
C MET A 95 -15.07 2.06 -2.47
N PRO A 96 -14.00 1.76 -3.21
CA PRO A 96 -12.67 2.21 -2.81
C PRO A 96 -12.48 3.70 -3.05
N GLY A 97 -11.51 4.29 -2.33
CA GLY A 97 -10.93 5.58 -2.70
C GLY A 97 -9.95 5.43 -3.87
N GLU A 98 -9.79 6.48 -4.66
CA GLU A 98 -8.83 6.52 -5.77
C GLU A 98 -7.92 7.75 -5.70
N LEU A 99 -6.62 7.54 -5.96
CA LEU A 99 -5.63 8.60 -6.08
C LEU A 99 -5.02 8.56 -7.49
N CYS A 100 -5.19 9.67 -8.23
CA CYS A 100 -4.79 9.79 -9.64
C CYS A 100 -3.69 10.85 -9.76
N HIS A 101 -2.43 10.47 -9.55
CA HIS A 101 -1.31 11.42 -9.54
C HIS A 101 -0.23 11.12 -10.57
N HIS A 102 -0.28 9.94 -11.21
CA HIS A 102 0.72 9.49 -12.17
C HIS A 102 0.15 9.40 -13.58
N THR A 103 1.03 9.46 -14.57
CA THR A 103 0.70 9.32 -16.00
C THR A 103 1.09 7.96 -16.57
N GLU A 104 1.89 7.20 -15.82
CA GLU A 104 2.34 5.86 -16.17
C GLU A 104 2.09 4.91 -14.99
N PRO A 105 2.14 3.59 -15.21
CA PRO A 105 1.90 2.61 -14.16
C PRO A 105 2.76 2.81 -12.91
N ILE A 106 2.13 2.61 -11.76
CA ILE A 106 2.80 2.60 -10.47
C ILE A 106 3.76 1.41 -10.41
N SER A 107 4.98 1.66 -10.00
CA SER A 107 6.06 0.69 -9.90
C SER A 107 6.56 0.46 -8.47
N SER A 108 6.07 1.23 -7.51
CA SER A 108 6.32 1.03 -6.09
C SER A 108 5.28 1.74 -5.25
N LEU A 109 4.90 1.16 -4.11
CA LEU A 109 3.86 1.66 -3.22
C LEU A 109 4.25 1.33 -1.77
N ALA A 110 4.12 2.30 -0.86
CA ALA A 110 4.39 2.07 0.56
C ALA A 110 3.60 3.04 1.44
N PHE A 111 2.90 2.51 2.44
CA PHE A 111 2.41 3.32 3.56
C PHE A 111 3.56 3.76 4.47
N SER A 112 3.42 4.91 5.10
CA SER A 112 4.28 5.34 6.19
C SER A 112 4.11 4.43 7.42
N ASN A 113 5.11 4.42 8.31
CA ASN A 113 5.13 3.50 9.45
C ASN A 113 4.15 3.90 10.56
N LYS A 114 3.73 5.17 10.57
CA LYS A 114 2.86 5.73 11.61
C LYS A 114 1.95 6.78 10.99
N GLY A 115 0.77 6.38 10.61
CA GLY A 115 -0.22 7.33 10.12
C GLY A 115 -0.76 7.05 8.73
N MET A 116 -1.34 8.08 8.13
CA MET A 116 -2.20 8.01 6.96
C MET A 116 -1.49 8.50 5.68
N LEU A 117 -0.16 8.43 5.62
CA LEU A 117 0.59 8.78 4.42
C LEU A 117 0.83 7.53 3.58
N VAL A 118 0.53 7.62 2.29
CA VAL A 118 0.93 6.63 1.29
C VAL A 118 1.85 7.29 0.27
N ALA A 119 2.98 6.67 0.00
CA ALA A 119 3.87 7.08 -1.09
C ALA A 119 3.73 6.13 -2.27
N SER A 120 3.80 6.69 -3.47
CA SER A 120 3.82 5.95 -4.72
C SER A 120 4.95 6.44 -5.61
N GLY A 121 5.61 5.51 -6.28
CA GLY A 121 6.56 5.77 -7.35
C GLY A 121 6.04 5.18 -8.65
N SER A 122 6.29 5.84 -9.77
CA SER A 122 5.78 5.46 -11.07
C SER A 122 6.89 5.29 -12.12
N ARG A 123 6.53 4.65 -13.21
CA ARG A 123 7.39 4.52 -14.39
C ARG A 123 7.65 5.87 -15.07
N ASP A 124 6.80 6.89 -14.85
CA ASP A 124 7.05 8.25 -15.31
C ASP A 124 8.14 8.98 -14.53
N GLY A 125 8.72 8.34 -13.49
CA GLY A 125 9.77 8.89 -12.65
C GLY A 125 9.27 9.78 -11.51
N SER A 126 7.98 10.01 -11.40
CA SER A 126 7.39 10.78 -10.31
C SER A 126 7.26 9.95 -9.04
N VAL A 127 7.42 10.63 -7.89
CA VAL A 127 7.17 10.10 -6.55
C VAL A 127 6.19 11.04 -5.88
N VAL A 128 5.06 10.54 -5.42
CA VAL A 128 4.01 11.32 -4.78
C VAL A 128 3.70 10.73 -3.41
N ALA A 129 3.64 11.61 -2.40
CA ALA A 129 3.13 11.26 -1.07
C ALA A 129 1.75 11.91 -0.89
N SER A 130 0.76 11.13 -0.50
CA SER A 130 -0.62 11.55 -0.28
C SER A 130 -1.04 11.27 1.15
N PHE A 131 -1.80 12.21 1.74
CA PHE A 131 -2.43 12.03 3.04
C PHE A 131 -3.84 11.49 2.83
N LEU A 132 -4.13 10.33 3.42
CA LEU A 132 -5.41 9.64 3.28
C LEU A 132 -6.40 10.03 4.38
N LYS A 133 -7.67 9.90 4.07
CA LYS A 133 -8.81 9.91 4.97
C LYS A 133 -9.27 8.47 5.23
N ASN A 134 -10.13 8.28 6.22
CA ASN A 134 -10.65 6.94 6.58
C ASN A 134 -11.49 6.27 5.48
N ASP A 135 -11.98 7.03 4.51
CA ASP A 135 -12.72 6.55 3.35
C ASP A 135 -11.82 6.12 2.18
N GLY A 136 -10.50 6.19 2.35
CA GLY A 136 -9.52 5.85 1.32
C GLY A 136 -9.24 6.96 0.30
N ASN A 137 -9.99 8.06 0.32
CA ASN A 137 -9.68 9.25 -0.48
C ASN A 137 -8.54 10.04 0.16
N GLY A 138 -7.84 10.85 -0.61
CA GLY A 138 -6.71 11.61 -0.09
C GLY A 138 -6.24 12.70 -1.02
N ASP A 139 -5.38 13.55 -0.45
CA ASP A 139 -4.80 14.69 -1.15
C ASP A 139 -3.27 14.57 -1.19
N PRO A 140 -2.59 14.95 -2.29
CA PRO A 140 -1.15 14.95 -2.36
C PRO A 140 -0.59 16.02 -1.40
N VAL A 141 0.40 15.62 -0.60
CA VAL A 141 1.10 16.50 0.35
C VAL A 141 2.54 16.76 -0.06
N GLY A 142 3.06 16.00 -1.00
CA GLY A 142 4.39 16.17 -1.56
C GLY A 142 4.54 15.41 -2.87
N ALA A 143 5.30 16.00 -3.79
CA ALA A 143 5.68 15.36 -5.04
C ALA A 143 7.14 15.68 -5.37
N ALA A 144 7.82 14.71 -5.98
CA ALA A 144 9.20 14.82 -6.41
C ALA A 144 9.42 14.04 -7.72
N PHE A 145 10.57 14.26 -8.35
CA PHE A 145 10.98 13.53 -9.54
C PHE A 145 12.30 12.80 -9.28
N ALA A 146 12.31 11.50 -9.49
CA ALA A 146 13.47 10.65 -9.23
C ALA A 146 14.48 10.60 -10.40
N GLY A 147 14.19 11.27 -11.51
CA GLY A 147 15.09 11.35 -12.67
C GLY A 147 14.91 10.24 -13.72
N ASP A 148 14.25 9.15 -13.39
CA ASP A 148 13.89 8.02 -14.26
C ASP A 148 12.88 7.14 -13.55
N LEU A 149 12.37 6.09 -14.24
CA LEU A 149 11.48 5.07 -13.71
C LEU A 149 11.84 4.71 -12.25
N VAL A 150 10.90 4.82 -11.35
CA VAL A 150 11.07 4.48 -9.93
C VAL A 150 11.06 2.96 -9.77
N GLY A 151 12.14 2.39 -9.23
CA GLY A 151 12.25 0.95 -9.00
C GLY A 151 11.73 0.51 -7.63
N ALA A 152 11.97 1.34 -6.61
CA ALA A 152 11.50 1.09 -5.25
C ALA A 152 11.44 2.40 -4.45
N ILE A 153 10.57 2.42 -3.43
CA ILE A 153 10.48 3.49 -2.43
C ILE A 153 10.50 2.89 -1.03
N SER A 154 10.96 3.68 -0.05
CA SER A 154 10.96 3.28 1.36
C SER A 154 10.88 4.49 2.27
N TRP A 155 10.04 4.42 3.29
CA TRP A 155 9.98 5.39 4.35
C TRP A 155 11.06 5.14 5.42
N ARG A 156 11.64 6.23 5.95
CA ARG A 156 12.41 6.14 7.18
C ARG A 156 11.47 5.75 8.34
N PRO A 157 11.91 4.94 9.33
CA PRO A 157 11.00 4.44 10.39
C PRO A 157 10.31 5.52 11.24
N ASP A 158 10.78 6.75 11.21
CA ASP A 158 10.18 7.92 11.88
C ASP A 158 9.24 8.74 10.98
N ASP A 159 9.07 8.31 9.71
CA ASP A 159 8.28 8.96 8.65
C ASP A 159 8.76 10.37 8.27
N CYS A 160 9.97 10.75 8.69
CA CYS A 160 10.53 12.06 8.40
C CYS A 160 11.37 12.09 7.10
N ALA A 161 11.52 10.98 6.41
CA ALA A 161 12.15 10.92 5.10
C ALA A 161 11.57 9.80 4.24
N LEU A 162 11.57 10.01 2.93
CA LEU A 162 11.24 9.04 1.89
C LEU A 162 12.45 8.89 0.97
N ALA A 163 12.86 7.67 0.71
CA ALA A 163 13.88 7.34 -0.28
C ALA A 163 13.24 6.69 -1.51
N ALA A 164 13.80 6.96 -2.68
CA ALA A 164 13.47 6.25 -3.91
C ALA A 164 14.73 5.93 -4.70
N VAL A 165 14.75 4.75 -5.33
CA VAL A 165 15.76 4.36 -6.30
C VAL A 165 15.15 4.36 -7.69
N ASN A 166 15.87 4.86 -8.69
CA ASN A 166 15.44 4.84 -10.08
C ASN A 166 16.17 3.76 -10.92
N ALA A 167 15.69 3.54 -12.14
CA ALA A 167 16.25 2.54 -13.06
C ALA A 167 17.71 2.82 -13.49
N LYS A 168 18.21 4.05 -13.31
CA LYS A 168 19.61 4.42 -13.56
C LYS A 168 20.54 4.18 -12.37
N GLY A 169 20.01 3.61 -11.27
CA GLY A 169 20.80 3.34 -10.06
C GLY A 169 21.02 4.57 -9.17
N VAL A 170 20.25 5.65 -9.37
CA VAL A 170 20.30 6.83 -8.51
C VAL A 170 19.35 6.65 -7.35
N VAL A 171 19.84 6.94 -6.15
CA VAL A 171 19.01 6.98 -4.93
C VAL A 171 18.78 8.45 -4.56
N ASN A 172 17.53 8.83 -4.43
CA ASN A 172 17.09 10.13 -3.94
C ASN A 172 16.52 9.97 -2.54
N VAL A 173 16.78 10.93 -1.66
CA VAL A 173 16.19 10.98 -0.31
C VAL A 173 15.60 12.37 -0.09
N TRP A 174 14.33 12.42 0.26
CA TRP A 174 13.63 13.66 0.57
C TRP A 174 13.23 13.68 2.03
N GLU A 175 13.57 14.79 2.72
CA GLU A 175 13.17 15.03 4.11
C GLU A 175 11.77 15.62 4.15
N PHE A 176 10.89 15.00 4.95
CA PHE A 176 9.56 15.50 5.25
C PHE A 176 9.59 16.32 6.54
N LYS A 177 9.28 17.61 6.44
CA LYS A 177 9.03 18.43 7.63
C LYS A 177 7.58 18.23 8.06
N VAL A 178 7.35 17.39 9.05
CA VAL A 178 6.04 17.28 9.68
C VAL A 178 5.75 18.63 10.36
N ARG A 179 4.90 19.46 9.76
CA ARG A 179 4.37 20.63 10.46
C ARG A 179 3.39 20.12 11.49
N THR A 180 3.76 20.17 12.76
CA THR A 180 2.98 19.77 13.94
C THR A 180 1.60 20.42 14.06
N ASN A 181 1.27 21.40 13.22
CA ASN A 181 0.00 22.14 13.23
C ASN A 181 -1.17 21.46 12.49
N LEU A 182 -0.97 20.32 11.85
CA LEU A 182 -2.07 19.60 11.18
C LEU A 182 -2.89 18.73 12.16
N PHE A 183 -2.37 18.44 13.34
CA PHE A 183 -3.03 17.59 14.33
C PHE A 183 -3.77 18.34 15.44
N SER A 184 -3.74 19.69 15.46
CA SER A 184 -4.35 20.49 16.55
C SER A 184 -5.72 21.10 16.23
N LYS A 185 -6.34 20.81 15.10
CA LYS A 185 -7.69 21.29 14.79
C LYS A 185 -8.65 20.15 14.53
N GLY A 186 -9.15 19.59 15.59
CA GLY A 186 -10.31 18.72 15.48
C GLY A 186 -10.53 17.82 16.66
N PHE A 187 -10.88 18.40 17.79
CA PHE A 187 -11.81 17.79 18.77
C PHE A 187 -12.15 18.90 19.79
N LYS A 188 -13.25 19.58 19.55
CA LYS A 188 -14.14 20.14 20.55
C LYS A 188 -15.51 19.56 20.28
#